data_4cdc638b9c8ecb56e01c9779efe60f3e
#
_entry.id   4cdc638b9c8ecb56e01c9779efe60f3e
#
_cell.length_a   1.000
_cell.length_b   1.000
_cell.length_c   1.000
_cell.angle_alpha   90.00
_cell.angle_beta   90.00
_cell.angle_gamma   90.00
#
_symmetry.space_group_name_H-M   'P 1'
#
loop_
_entity.id
_entity.type
_entity.pdbx_description
1 polymer ?
#
loop_
_entity_poly.entity_id
_entity_poly.type
_entity_poly.pdbx_seq_one_letter_code
_entity_poly.pdbx_strand_id
1 'polypeptide(L)'
;IVKENLPIKPFILPRAEAVKLMEERHENYKIEHMADLADETEFSFFQQGEYVDMCIGPHLTYTKALKAFKITQQSGAYWKNDKENKMLTRINGVAFRNQEELDAWEKEQQEARERDHRKIGKEMGLFMTDDLVGRGLPMFLPAGYTVWQELENYIKEKERARGYLHVMTPCIGTVNLYKTSGHWDHCLL
;
A
#
# COMPACT_ATOMS: atom_id res chain seq x y z
N ILE A 1 -13.98 14.24 19.34
CA ILE A 1 -13.20 15.00 18.34
C ILE A 1 -14.12 15.49 17.23
N VAL A 2 -14.79 14.60 16.42
CA VAL A 2 -15.65 15.06 15.30
C VAL A 2 -16.78 15.95 15.76
N LYS A 3 -17.47 15.60 16.86
CA LYS A 3 -18.57 16.41 17.44
C LYS A 3 -18.10 17.75 18.00
N GLU A 4 -16.86 17.87 18.42
CA GLU A 4 -16.25 19.09 18.96
C GLU A 4 -15.99 20.14 17.90
N ASN A 5 -15.97 19.74 16.61
CA ASN A 5 -15.77 20.61 15.47
C ASN A 5 -14.49 21.45 15.56
N LEU A 6 -13.38 20.81 15.92
CA LEU A 6 -12.10 21.49 16.08
C LEU A 6 -11.55 21.96 14.73
N PRO A 7 -11.04 23.17 14.62
CA PRO A 7 -10.33 23.63 13.45
C PRO A 7 -9.00 22.87 13.30
N ILE A 8 -8.60 22.60 12.07
CA ILE A 8 -7.29 22.04 11.71
C ILE A 8 -6.52 23.16 11.03
N LYS A 9 -5.54 23.72 11.72
CA LYS A 9 -4.81 24.93 11.29
C LYS A 9 -3.40 24.58 10.86
N PRO A 10 -3.00 24.93 9.62
CA PRO A 10 -1.62 24.83 9.20
C PRO A 10 -0.77 25.94 9.83
N PHE A 11 0.50 25.67 10.09
CA PHE A 11 1.52 26.64 10.38
C PHE A 11 2.90 26.12 9.96
N ILE A 12 3.85 27.02 9.79
CA ILE A 12 5.22 26.70 9.35
C ILE A 12 6.17 27.19 10.43
N LEU A 13 7.19 26.38 10.72
CA LEU A 13 8.26 26.74 11.64
C LEU A 13 9.62 26.60 10.97
N PRO A 14 10.57 27.53 11.25
CA PRO A 14 11.97 27.30 10.92
C PRO A 14 12.50 26.03 11.60
N ARG A 15 13.47 25.36 10.96
CA ARG A 15 14.03 24.07 11.44
C ARG A 15 14.32 24.05 12.95
N ALA A 16 15.00 25.07 13.46
CA ALA A 16 15.38 25.10 14.87
C ALA A 16 14.19 25.09 15.84
N GLU A 17 13.13 25.84 15.49
CA GLU A 17 11.89 25.88 16.27
C GLU A 17 11.07 24.60 16.11
N ALA A 18 11.06 24.02 14.91
CA ALA A 18 10.39 22.76 14.62
C ALA A 18 11.00 21.59 15.42
N VAL A 19 12.33 21.49 15.45
CA VAL A 19 13.03 20.46 16.25
C VAL A 19 12.72 20.65 17.73
N LYS A 20 12.82 21.88 18.25
CA LYS A 20 12.51 22.19 19.64
C LYS A 20 11.08 21.78 20.02
N LEU A 21 10.09 22.09 19.16
CA LEU A 21 8.69 21.69 19.37
C LEU A 21 8.55 20.16 19.47
N MET A 22 9.25 19.42 18.63
CA MET A 22 9.21 17.95 18.63
C MET A 22 9.94 17.34 19.83
N GLU A 23 11.02 17.97 20.28
CA GLU A 23 11.73 17.60 21.53
C GLU A 23 10.83 17.77 22.76
N GLU A 24 10.16 18.93 22.89
CA GLU A 24 9.21 19.20 23.95
C GLU A 24 8.04 18.22 24.01
N ARG A 25 7.67 17.67 22.84
CA ARG A 25 6.62 16.68 22.69
C ARG A 25 7.10 15.23 22.74
N HIS A 26 8.41 15.00 22.88
CA HIS A 26 9.05 13.68 22.89
C HIS A 26 8.82 12.86 21.61
N GLU A 27 8.70 13.55 20.46
CA GLU A 27 8.44 12.94 19.14
C GLU A 27 9.73 12.55 18.43
N ASN A 28 10.47 11.59 18.99
CA ASN A 28 11.80 11.20 18.54
C ASN A 28 11.85 10.77 17.05
N TYR A 29 10.83 10.07 16.56
CA TYR A 29 10.76 9.66 15.15
C TYR A 29 10.61 10.83 14.19
N LYS A 30 9.93 11.90 14.62
CA LYS A 30 9.82 13.14 13.81
C LYS A 30 11.16 13.87 13.78
N ILE A 31 11.88 13.92 14.89
CA ILE A 31 13.22 14.53 14.96
C ILE A 31 14.18 13.78 14.06
N GLU A 32 14.18 12.44 14.09
CA GLU A 32 14.99 11.61 13.21
C GLU A 32 14.63 11.84 11.73
N HIS A 33 13.33 11.94 11.40
CA HIS A 33 12.89 12.22 10.04
C HIS A 33 13.30 13.62 9.56
N MET A 34 13.25 14.63 10.45
CA MET A 34 13.79 15.97 10.13
C MET A 34 15.29 15.95 9.85
N ALA A 35 16.06 15.08 10.54
CA ALA A 35 17.49 14.93 10.28
C ALA A 35 17.76 14.36 8.90
N ASP A 36 16.93 13.46 8.39
CA ASP A 36 17.05 12.93 7.02
C ASP A 36 16.79 14.00 5.94
N LEU A 37 16.00 15.03 6.27
CA LEU A 37 15.66 16.15 5.39
C LEU A 37 16.64 17.32 5.61
N ALA A 38 17.93 17.09 5.44
CA ALA A 38 18.99 18.04 5.83
C ALA A 38 18.89 19.39 5.08
N ASP A 39 18.42 19.41 3.86
CA ASP A 39 18.32 20.61 3.01
C ASP A 39 17.07 21.48 3.31
N GLU A 40 16.09 20.94 4.05
CA GLU A 40 14.88 21.68 4.39
C GLU A 40 15.14 22.67 5.52
N THR A 41 14.82 23.94 5.29
CA THR A 41 15.00 25.03 6.26
C THR A 41 13.77 25.28 7.13
N GLU A 42 12.60 24.85 6.65
CA GLU A 42 11.30 25.07 7.29
C GLU A 42 10.48 23.77 7.24
N PHE A 43 9.62 23.57 8.24
CA PHE A 43 8.70 22.43 8.30
C PHE A 43 7.27 22.88 8.51
N SER A 44 6.35 22.24 7.82
CA SER A 44 4.91 22.47 7.97
C SER A 44 4.30 21.54 9.00
N PHE A 45 3.38 22.11 9.78
CA PHE A 45 2.65 21.45 10.84
C PHE A 45 1.15 21.72 10.72
N PHE A 46 0.37 20.84 11.32
CA PHE A 46 -1.07 21.02 11.49
C PHE A 46 -1.43 20.87 12.96
N GLN A 47 -2.24 21.80 13.44
CA GLN A 47 -2.75 21.82 14.82
C GLN A 47 -4.24 21.54 14.86
N GLN A 48 -4.65 20.61 15.72
CA GLN A 48 -6.04 20.28 16.01
C GLN A 48 -6.25 20.25 17.54
N GLY A 49 -6.75 21.31 18.12
CA GLY A 49 -6.78 21.46 19.57
C GLY A 49 -5.37 21.43 20.17
N GLU A 50 -5.11 20.51 21.08
CA GLU A 50 -3.78 20.30 21.68
C GLU A 50 -2.87 19.39 20.84
N TYR A 51 -3.43 18.67 19.86
CA TYR A 51 -2.66 17.80 18.97
C TYR A 51 -1.97 18.62 17.88
N VAL A 52 -0.69 18.38 17.72
CA VAL A 52 0.14 18.99 16.67
C VAL A 52 0.97 17.90 16.01
N ASP A 53 1.01 17.89 14.69
CA ASP A 53 1.84 16.95 13.95
C ASP A 53 2.48 17.60 12.73
N MET A 54 3.67 17.12 12.36
CA MET A 54 4.38 17.52 11.15
C MET A 54 3.76 16.82 9.94
N CYS A 55 3.27 17.59 8.98
CA CYS A 55 2.66 17.07 7.77
C CYS A 55 2.65 18.10 6.64
N ILE A 56 2.76 17.65 5.41
CA ILE A 56 2.71 18.52 4.22
C ILE A 56 1.26 18.90 3.84
N GLY A 57 0.28 18.05 4.17
CA GLY A 57 -1.12 18.23 3.75
C GLY A 57 -1.40 17.68 2.33
N PRO A 58 -2.57 17.97 1.73
CA PRO A 58 -3.66 18.77 2.29
C PRO A 58 -4.44 18.06 3.41
N HIS A 59 -5.13 18.85 4.24
CA HIS A 59 -5.97 18.37 5.34
C HIS A 59 -7.37 18.98 5.28
N LEU A 60 -8.31 18.37 6.00
CA LEU A 60 -9.60 18.97 6.28
C LEU A 60 -9.39 20.25 7.08
N THR A 61 -10.24 21.25 6.89
CA THR A 61 -10.15 22.52 7.63
C THR A 61 -10.73 22.43 9.05
N TYR A 62 -11.58 21.45 9.30
CA TYR A 62 -12.21 21.21 10.61
C TYR A 62 -12.68 19.75 10.74
N THR A 63 -12.72 19.23 11.96
CA THR A 63 -12.98 17.81 12.21
C THR A 63 -14.42 17.37 11.87
N LYS A 64 -15.42 18.27 11.93
CA LYS A 64 -16.82 17.97 11.60
C LYS A 64 -17.04 17.70 10.10
N ALA A 65 -16.08 18.05 9.23
CA ALA A 65 -16.11 17.70 7.82
C ALA A 65 -16.01 16.18 7.60
N LEU A 66 -15.41 15.45 8.53
CA LEU A 66 -15.36 13.99 8.54
C LEU A 66 -16.75 13.43 8.90
N LYS A 67 -17.47 12.88 7.93
CA LYS A 67 -18.86 12.39 8.12
C LYS A 67 -18.94 10.91 8.48
N ALA A 68 -18.21 10.09 7.73
CA ALA A 68 -18.15 8.66 7.95
C ALA A 68 -16.71 8.20 7.86
N PHE A 69 -16.26 7.38 8.80
CA PHE A 69 -14.91 6.78 8.77
C PHE A 69 -14.91 5.44 9.49
N LYS A 70 -13.95 4.62 9.13
CA LYS A 70 -13.72 3.33 9.78
C LYS A 70 -12.23 3.04 9.85
N ILE A 71 -11.76 2.54 11.00
CA ILE A 71 -10.44 1.92 11.13
C ILE A 71 -10.56 0.50 10.54
N THR A 72 -9.77 0.22 9.51
CA THR A 72 -9.90 -1.01 8.73
C THR A 72 -8.90 -2.08 9.14
N GLN A 73 -7.70 -1.67 9.56
CA GLN A 73 -6.63 -2.60 9.86
C GLN A 73 -5.62 -2.00 10.84
N GLN A 74 -5.08 -2.87 11.68
CA GLN A 74 -3.89 -2.62 12.48
C GLN A 74 -2.83 -3.65 12.09
N SER A 75 -1.60 -3.21 11.83
CA SER A 75 -0.48 -4.07 11.45
C SER A 75 0.85 -3.53 11.97
N GLY A 76 1.86 -4.38 12.04
CA GLY A 76 3.23 -3.94 12.26
C GLY A 76 3.82 -3.28 11.00
N ALA A 77 4.71 -2.31 11.19
CA ALA A 77 5.52 -1.73 10.13
C ALA A 77 6.87 -1.33 10.71
N TYR A 78 7.95 -1.77 10.10
CA TYR A 78 9.28 -1.35 10.53
C TYR A 78 9.53 0.12 10.19
N TRP A 79 10.15 0.84 11.13
CA TRP A 79 10.54 2.23 10.91
C TRP A 79 11.47 2.32 9.69
N LYS A 80 11.22 3.28 8.80
CA LYS A 80 11.94 3.47 7.52
C LYS A 80 11.98 2.22 6.63
N ASN A 81 11.02 1.30 6.81
CA ASN A 81 10.95 0.03 6.06
C ASN A 81 12.18 -0.88 6.20
N ASP A 82 12.93 -0.72 7.28
CA ASP A 82 14.11 -1.52 7.59
C ASP A 82 13.81 -2.48 8.76
N LYS A 83 14.06 -3.76 8.56
CA LYS A 83 13.80 -4.84 9.54
C LYS A 83 14.65 -4.74 10.81
N GLU A 84 15.80 -4.08 10.74
CA GLU A 84 16.69 -3.85 11.89
C GLU A 84 16.16 -2.72 12.78
N ASN A 85 15.26 -1.89 12.28
CA ASN A 85 14.64 -0.81 13.04
C ASN A 85 13.45 -1.30 13.86
N LYS A 86 12.99 -0.45 14.78
CA LYS A 86 11.81 -0.75 15.61
C LYS A 86 10.56 -0.97 14.79
N MET A 87 9.81 -1.97 15.17
CA MET A 87 8.47 -2.20 14.63
C MET A 87 7.48 -1.26 15.30
N LEU A 88 6.81 -0.46 14.48
CA LEU A 88 5.74 0.45 14.87
C LEU A 88 4.38 -0.16 14.55
N THR A 89 3.33 0.41 15.11
CA THR A 89 1.95 0.05 14.79
C THR A 89 1.42 0.95 13.69
N ARG A 90 1.07 0.36 12.55
CA ARG A 90 0.37 1.04 11.45
C ARG A 90 -1.13 0.86 11.62
N ILE A 91 -1.85 1.97 11.68
CA ILE A 91 -3.31 1.99 11.71
C ILE A 91 -3.80 2.50 10.36
N ASN A 92 -4.57 1.68 9.65
CA ASN A 92 -5.19 2.05 8.38
C ASN A 92 -6.67 2.38 8.62
N GLY A 93 -7.17 3.37 7.91
CA GLY A 93 -8.56 3.75 7.95
C GLY A 93 -9.03 4.30 6.61
N VAL A 94 -10.33 4.38 6.45
CA VAL A 94 -11.00 4.98 5.30
C VAL A 94 -11.99 6.03 5.77
N ALA A 95 -12.24 7.03 4.93
CA ALA A 95 -13.21 8.08 5.19
C ALA A 95 -14.02 8.38 3.94
N PHE A 96 -15.33 8.66 4.14
CA PHE A 96 -16.29 8.92 3.08
C PHE A 96 -17.12 10.17 3.40
N ARG A 97 -17.84 10.69 2.41
CA ARG A 97 -18.67 11.89 2.53
C ARG A 97 -19.90 11.66 3.41
N ASN A 98 -20.40 10.44 3.42
CA ASN A 98 -21.59 10.03 4.18
C ASN A 98 -21.52 8.56 4.56
N GLN A 99 -22.44 8.10 5.39
CA GLN A 99 -22.52 6.72 5.85
C GLN A 99 -22.87 5.75 4.72
N GLU A 100 -23.70 6.15 3.77
CA GLU A 100 -24.11 5.31 2.64
C GLU A 100 -22.92 4.89 1.77
N GLU A 101 -22.01 5.83 1.50
CA GLU A 101 -20.78 5.52 0.76
C GLU A 101 -19.86 4.57 1.54
N LEU A 102 -19.75 4.73 2.86
CA LEU A 102 -19.01 3.81 3.71
C LEU A 102 -19.60 2.40 3.69
N ASP A 103 -20.93 2.30 3.85
CA ASP A 103 -21.64 1.02 3.85
C ASP A 103 -21.51 0.31 2.47
N ALA A 104 -21.61 1.07 1.37
CA ALA A 104 -21.40 0.55 0.03
C ALA A 104 -19.97 0.01 -0.16
N TRP A 105 -18.97 0.75 0.30
CA TRP A 105 -17.57 0.31 0.28
C TRP A 105 -17.35 -0.95 1.13
N GLU A 106 -17.96 -1.02 2.33
CA GLU A 106 -17.86 -2.21 3.19
C GLU A 106 -18.43 -3.45 2.51
N LYS A 107 -19.58 -3.29 1.85
CA LYS A 107 -20.22 -4.35 1.07
C LYS A 107 -19.30 -4.80 -0.07
N GLU A 108 -18.72 -3.87 -0.83
CA GLU A 108 -17.77 -4.18 -1.90
C GLU A 108 -16.54 -4.94 -1.37
N GLN A 109 -15.98 -4.51 -0.23
CA GLN A 109 -14.86 -5.22 0.41
C GLN A 109 -15.24 -6.63 0.84
N GLN A 110 -16.45 -6.82 1.37
CA GLN A 110 -16.93 -8.15 1.75
C GLN A 110 -17.10 -9.04 0.52
N GLU A 111 -17.73 -8.55 -0.54
CA GLU A 111 -17.87 -9.26 -1.81
C GLU A 111 -16.52 -9.59 -2.45
N ALA A 112 -15.53 -8.67 -2.35
CA ALA A 112 -14.18 -8.91 -2.85
C ALA A 112 -13.49 -10.06 -2.08
N ARG A 113 -13.66 -10.14 -0.76
CA ARG A 113 -13.13 -11.26 0.06
C ARG A 113 -13.79 -12.59 -0.29
N GLU A 114 -15.08 -12.59 -0.56
CA GLU A 114 -15.82 -13.79 -0.97
C GLU A 114 -15.39 -14.29 -2.35
N ARG A 115 -15.02 -13.36 -3.25
CA ARG A 115 -14.50 -13.64 -4.60
C ARG A 115 -12.98 -13.78 -4.66
N ASP A 116 -12.28 -13.85 -3.53
CA ASP A 116 -10.83 -14.02 -3.52
C ASP A 116 -10.44 -15.33 -4.22
N HIS A 117 -9.71 -15.20 -5.34
CA HIS A 117 -9.27 -16.33 -6.15
C HIS A 117 -8.47 -17.36 -5.37
N ARG A 118 -7.74 -16.95 -4.32
CA ARG A 118 -6.97 -17.86 -3.47
C ARG A 118 -7.88 -18.77 -2.65
N LYS A 119 -8.99 -18.22 -2.15
CA LYS A 119 -10.02 -18.97 -1.44
C LYS A 119 -10.77 -19.90 -2.39
N ILE A 120 -11.34 -19.32 -3.44
CA ILE A 120 -12.13 -20.07 -4.42
C ILE A 120 -11.29 -21.15 -5.10
N GLY A 121 -10.07 -20.82 -5.54
CA GLY A 121 -9.19 -21.76 -6.21
C GLY A 121 -8.78 -22.94 -5.32
N LYS A 122 -8.58 -22.70 -4.03
CA LYS A 122 -8.33 -23.78 -3.06
C LYS A 122 -9.57 -24.65 -2.83
N GLU A 123 -10.74 -24.04 -2.64
CA GLU A 123 -12.02 -24.76 -2.45
C GLU A 123 -12.39 -25.61 -3.67
N MET A 124 -12.13 -25.08 -4.88
CA MET A 124 -12.38 -25.80 -6.13
C MET A 124 -11.26 -26.78 -6.54
N GLY A 125 -10.17 -26.87 -5.78
CA GLY A 125 -9.02 -27.71 -6.12
C GLY A 125 -8.34 -27.31 -7.44
N LEU A 126 -8.22 -26.00 -7.71
CA LEU A 126 -7.59 -25.51 -8.94
C LEU A 126 -6.07 -25.46 -8.83
N PHE A 127 -5.54 -25.20 -7.66
CA PHE A 127 -4.09 -25.14 -7.42
C PHE A 127 -3.77 -25.46 -5.96
N MET A 128 -2.51 -25.75 -5.73
CA MET A 128 -1.93 -25.98 -4.40
C MET A 128 -0.57 -25.31 -4.29
N THR A 129 -0.08 -25.15 -3.08
CA THR A 129 1.30 -24.74 -2.79
C THR A 129 1.94 -25.80 -1.89
N ASP A 130 3.24 -26.01 -2.04
CA ASP A 130 4.02 -26.94 -1.23
C ASP A 130 5.32 -26.24 -0.79
N ASP A 131 5.72 -26.42 0.47
CA ASP A 131 6.92 -25.78 1.02
C ASP A 131 8.22 -26.30 0.37
N LEU A 132 8.22 -27.54 -0.16
CA LEU A 132 9.36 -28.09 -0.90
C LEU A 132 9.56 -27.41 -2.26
N VAL A 133 8.46 -26.99 -2.89
CA VAL A 133 8.52 -26.24 -4.17
C VAL A 133 8.88 -24.79 -3.90
N GLY A 134 8.32 -24.22 -2.86
CA GLY A 134 8.59 -22.84 -2.41
C GLY A 134 7.32 -22.04 -2.18
N ARG A 135 7.39 -21.16 -1.20
CA ARG A 135 6.27 -20.28 -0.86
C ARG A 135 5.98 -19.29 -2.00
N GLY A 136 4.72 -19.16 -2.36
CA GLY A 136 4.30 -18.28 -3.45
C GLY A 136 4.44 -18.87 -4.85
N LEU A 137 4.85 -20.14 -4.98
CA LEU A 137 4.90 -20.87 -6.24
C LEU A 137 3.71 -21.84 -6.34
N PRO A 138 2.58 -21.43 -6.95
CA PRO A 138 1.41 -22.29 -7.07
C PRO A 138 1.63 -23.37 -8.13
N MET A 139 1.20 -24.59 -7.83
CA MET A 139 1.11 -25.71 -8.76
C MET A 139 -0.35 -25.87 -9.17
N PHE A 140 -0.62 -25.86 -10.46
CA PHE A 140 -1.96 -26.08 -10.96
C PHE A 140 -2.32 -27.57 -10.94
N LEU A 141 -3.47 -27.88 -10.35
CA LEU A 141 -4.10 -29.17 -10.39
C LEU A 141 -4.84 -29.37 -11.71
N PRO A 142 -5.31 -30.59 -12.07
CA PRO A 142 -5.91 -30.83 -13.40
C PRO A 142 -7.03 -29.86 -13.79
N ALA A 143 -7.95 -29.54 -12.87
CA ALA A 143 -9.02 -28.59 -13.14
C ALA A 143 -8.48 -27.16 -13.37
N GLY A 144 -7.52 -26.74 -12.58
CA GLY A 144 -6.87 -25.42 -12.74
C GLY A 144 -6.05 -25.32 -14.01
N TYR A 145 -5.36 -26.40 -14.41
CA TYR A 145 -4.63 -26.45 -15.67
C TYR A 145 -5.57 -26.38 -16.89
N THR A 146 -6.72 -27.02 -16.80
CA THR A 146 -7.75 -26.88 -17.85
C THR A 146 -8.18 -25.43 -18.04
N VAL A 147 -8.49 -24.72 -16.94
CA VAL A 147 -8.83 -23.29 -16.99
C VAL A 147 -7.69 -22.45 -17.58
N TRP A 148 -6.45 -22.74 -17.19
CA TRP A 148 -5.26 -22.08 -17.75
C TRP A 148 -5.18 -22.27 -19.27
N GLN A 149 -5.34 -23.51 -19.76
CA GLN A 149 -5.29 -23.80 -21.20
C GLN A 149 -6.39 -23.08 -21.98
N GLU A 150 -7.60 -23.02 -21.45
CA GLU A 150 -8.71 -22.31 -22.10
C GLU A 150 -8.43 -20.80 -22.22
N LEU A 151 -7.88 -20.18 -21.18
CA LEU A 151 -7.47 -18.77 -21.21
C LEU A 151 -6.33 -18.52 -22.19
N GLU A 152 -5.33 -19.41 -22.21
CA GLU A 152 -4.20 -19.32 -23.14
C GLU A 152 -4.66 -19.47 -24.59
N ASN A 153 -5.51 -20.43 -24.88
CA ASN A 153 -6.08 -20.64 -26.21
C ASN A 153 -6.91 -19.45 -26.66
N TYR A 154 -7.74 -18.90 -25.77
CA TYR A 154 -8.54 -17.71 -26.06
C TYR A 154 -7.67 -16.52 -26.46
N ILE A 155 -6.62 -16.21 -25.69
CA ILE A 155 -5.71 -15.11 -26.00
C ILE A 155 -4.99 -15.34 -27.33
N LYS A 156 -4.41 -16.53 -27.52
CA LYS A 156 -3.71 -16.89 -28.77
C LYS A 156 -4.62 -16.78 -30.01
N GLU A 157 -5.87 -17.17 -29.88
CA GLU A 157 -6.84 -17.01 -30.98
C GLU A 157 -7.08 -15.52 -31.30
N LYS A 158 -7.30 -14.68 -30.27
CA LYS A 158 -7.55 -13.24 -30.46
C LYS A 158 -6.34 -12.51 -31.04
N GLU A 159 -5.15 -12.88 -30.62
CA GLU A 159 -3.89 -12.31 -31.13
C GLU A 159 -3.67 -12.69 -32.59
N ARG A 160 -3.81 -13.96 -32.94
CA ARG A 160 -3.70 -14.44 -34.34
C ARG A 160 -4.71 -13.76 -35.27
N ALA A 161 -5.95 -13.62 -34.80
CA ALA A 161 -6.99 -12.93 -35.55
C ALA A 161 -6.68 -11.46 -35.84
N ARG A 162 -5.81 -10.85 -35.03
CA ARG A 162 -5.32 -9.47 -35.19
C ARG A 162 -3.98 -9.36 -35.91
N GLY A 163 -3.42 -10.48 -36.38
CA GLY A 163 -2.17 -10.51 -37.15
C GLY A 163 -0.89 -10.57 -36.28
N TYR A 164 -1.01 -10.82 -34.98
CA TYR A 164 0.16 -11.02 -34.12
C TYR A 164 0.83 -12.37 -34.38
N LEU A 165 2.14 -12.37 -34.40
CA LEU A 165 2.95 -13.58 -34.57
C LEU A 165 3.52 -13.98 -33.18
N HIS A 166 3.34 -15.25 -32.85
CA HIS A 166 3.80 -15.79 -31.58
C HIS A 166 5.27 -16.22 -31.72
N VAL A 167 6.06 -15.88 -30.69
CA VAL A 167 7.45 -16.29 -30.57
C VAL A 167 7.66 -17.01 -29.24
N MET A 168 8.68 -17.82 -29.16
CA MET A 168 9.13 -18.43 -27.90
C MET A 168 10.55 -17.94 -27.61
N THR A 169 10.71 -17.31 -26.44
CA THR A 169 12.01 -16.81 -25.96
C THR A 169 12.47 -17.65 -24.77
N PRO A 170 13.79 -17.70 -24.47
CA PRO A 170 14.29 -18.33 -23.27
C PRO A 170 13.73 -17.66 -22.01
N CYS A 171 13.51 -18.45 -20.95
CA CYS A 171 13.11 -17.96 -19.64
C CYS A 171 14.29 -17.35 -18.84
N ILE A 172 15.51 -17.54 -19.32
CA ILE A 172 16.76 -17.06 -18.68
C ILE A 172 17.45 -16.09 -19.64
N GLY A 173 17.91 -14.97 -19.10
CA GLY A 173 18.67 -13.97 -19.84
C GLY A 173 20.02 -13.67 -19.19
N THR A 174 20.92 -12.98 -19.90
CA THR A 174 22.19 -12.50 -19.35
C THR A 174 21.98 -11.28 -18.46
N VAL A 175 22.89 -11.05 -17.52
CA VAL A 175 22.87 -9.86 -16.64
C VAL A 175 22.79 -8.55 -17.45
N ASN A 176 23.44 -8.51 -18.63
CA ASN A 176 23.41 -7.31 -19.48
C ASN A 176 22.00 -6.97 -19.99
N LEU A 177 21.17 -7.96 -20.28
CA LEU A 177 19.76 -7.74 -20.67
C LEU A 177 19.02 -6.99 -19.56
N TYR A 178 19.17 -7.44 -18.33
CA TYR A 178 18.51 -6.83 -17.16
C TYR A 178 19.07 -5.45 -16.81
N LYS A 179 20.39 -5.21 -17.00
CA LYS A 179 20.99 -3.89 -16.87
C LYS A 179 20.47 -2.91 -17.93
N THR A 180 20.39 -3.34 -19.17
CA THR A 180 19.87 -2.52 -20.28
C THR A 180 18.42 -2.12 -20.07
N SER A 181 17.60 -3.00 -19.51
CA SER A 181 16.18 -2.73 -19.20
C SER A 181 15.98 -1.99 -17.87
N GLY A 182 17.02 -1.76 -17.08
CA GLY A 182 16.94 -1.13 -15.74
C GLY A 182 16.39 -2.03 -14.63
N HIS A 183 16.04 -3.28 -14.92
CA HIS A 183 15.49 -4.19 -13.91
C HIS A 183 16.53 -4.68 -12.92
N TRP A 184 17.81 -4.69 -13.30
CA TRP A 184 18.88 -5.18 -12.44
C TRP A 184 19.01 -4.41 -11.14
N ASP A 185 18.89 -3.09 -11.19
CA ASP A 185 19.09 -2.23 -10.03
C ASP A 185 17.80 -2.05 -9.18
N HIS A 186 16.63 -2.41 -9.74
CA HIS A 186 15.34 -2.21 -9.09
C HIS A 186 14.63 -3.50 -8.60
N CYS A 187 15.07 -4.68 -9.07
CA CYS A 187 14.36 -5.94 -8.78
C CYS A 187 15.16 -6.91 -7.91
N LEU A 188 16.33 -6.52 -7.39
CA LEU A 188 17.20 -7.35 -6.54
C LEU A 188 17.05 -7.05 -5.04
N LEU A 189 15.90 -6.48 -4.63
CA LEU A 189 15.61 -6.23 -3.22
C LEU A 189 14.58 -7.21 -2.69
#